data_7b86a863bf0dae9acce4898897ef92a1
#
_entry.id   7b86a863bf0dae9acce4898897ef92a1
#
_cell.length_a   1.000
_cell.length_b   1.000
_cell.length_c   1.000
_cell.angle_alpha   90.00
_cell.angle_beta   90.00
_cell.angle_gamma   90.00
#
_symmetry.space_group_name_H-M   'P 1'
#
loop_
_entity.id
_entity.type
_entity.pdbx_description
1 polymer ?
#
loop_
_entity_poly.entity_id
_entity_poly.type
_entity_poly.pdbx_seq_one_letter_code
_entity_poly.pdbx_strand_id
1 'polypeptide(L)'
;MRNKKFGKFFMIFGAVLLAAALSLFLFNKIEEIRAQKNAENVLSLLTEAENQNGDGEQQKSPNSEMTTKEIDGYDYIGYLFIPAENLKLPVMAEWDYTRLKISPCRFSGSVKTDDLIICAHNYKKHFGRIYRLSEGDQIIFTDMDDNDWTYYVETVEKISPYDIDKISSQYALTLFTCTYAGKSRVVVRCSRGEDM
;
A
#
# COMPACT_ATOMS: atom_id res chain seq x y z
N MET A 1 -28.63 -31.48 -40.30
CA MET A 1 -27.81 -32.10 -39.22
C MET A 1 -26.55 -31.32 -38.85
N ARG A 2 -26.15 -30.27 -39.60
CA ARG A 2 -24.90 -29.49 -39.37
C ARG A 2 -24.96 -28.56 -38.18
N ASN A 3 -26.13 -28.06 -37.77
CA ASN A 3 -26.30 -27.07 -36.70
C ASN A 3 -26.07 -27.60 -35.24
N LYS A 4 -26.26 -28.88 -34.99
CA LYS A 4 -26.06 -29.45 -33.64
C LYS A 4 -24.60 -29.54 -33.23
N LYS A 5 -23.66 -29.68 -34.18
CA LYS A 5 -22.20 -29.72 -33.92
C LYS A 5 -21.69 -28.35 -33.56
N PHE A 6 -22.16 -27.30 -34.25
CA PHE A 6 -21.80 -25.89 -33.96
C PHE A 6 -22.31 -25.48 -32.57
N GLY A 7 -23.54 -25.83 -32.18
CA GLY A 7 -24.06 -25.53 -30.86
C GLY A 7 -23.22 -26.15 -29.73
N LYS A 8 -22.81 -27.42 -29.89
CA LYS A 8 -21.93 -28.07 -28.92
C LYS A 8 -20.56 -27.42 -28.82
N PHE A 9 -19.99 -27.01 -29.97
CA PHE A 9 -18.71 -26.29 -30.00
C PHE A 9 -18.79 -24.97 -29.22
N PHE A 10 -19.80 -24.13 -29.46
CA PHE A 10 -19.98 -22.88 -28.75
C PHE A 10 -20.26 -23.09 -27.26
N MET A 11 -20.96 -24.14 -26.87
CA MET A 11 -21.21 -24.47 -25.48
C MET A 11 -19.90 -24.84 -24.75
N ILE A 12 -19.05 -25.68 -25.37
CA ILE A 12 -17.75 -26.05 -24.80
C ILE A 12 -16.84 -24.83 -24.73
N PHE A 13 -16.78 -24.02 -25.78
CA PHE A 13 -15.99 -22.80 -25.83
C PHE A 13 -16.41 -21.80 -24.74
N GLY A 14 -17.73 -21.60 -24.56
CA GLY A 14 -18.26 -20.76 -23.46
C GLY A 14 -17.91 -21.32 -22.09
N ALA A 15 -17.98 -22.64 -21.89
CA ALA A 15 -17.57 -23.28 -20.63
C ALA A 15 -16.06 -23.06 -20.32
N VAL A 16 -15.20 -23.17 -21.33
CA VAL A 16 -13.76 -22.92 -21.20
C VAL A 16 -13.49 -21.46 -20.83
N LEU A 17 -14.17 -20.50 -21.46
CA LEU A 17 -14.03 -19.08 -21.12
C LEU A 17 -14.49 -18.78 -19.69
N LEU A 18 -15.59 -19.38 -19.25
CA LEU A 18 -16.07 -19.24 -17.87
C LEU A 18 -15.08 -19.84 -16.87
N ALA A 19 -14.52 -21.01 -17.16
CA ALA A 19 -13.50 -21.62 -16.31
C ALA A 19 -12.23 -20.75 -16.23
N ALA A 20 -11.77 -20.20 -17.35
CA ALA A 20 -10.63 -19.28 -17.38
C ALA A 20 -10.90 -18.00 -16.57
N ALA A 21 -12.09 -17.40 -16.73
CA ALA A 21 -12.48 -16.21 -15.97
C ALA A 21 -12.53 -16.49 -14.46
N LEU A 22 -13.08 -17.64 -14.06
CA LEU A 22 -13.15 -18.07 -12.67
C LEU A 22 -11.73 -18.30 -12.09
N SER A 23 -10.84 -18.93 -12.86
CA SER A 23 -9.45 -19.16 -12.46
C SER A 23 -8.71 -17.85 -12.22
N LEU A 24 -8.87 -16.86 -13.10
CA LEU A 24 -8.28 -15.53 -12.94
C LEU A 24 -8.84 -14.81 -11.71
N PHE A 25 -10.16 -14.91 -11.50
CA PHE A 25 -10.79 -14.31 -10.31
C PHE A 25 -10.25 -14.94 -9.01
N LEU A 26 -10.14 -16.26 -8.96
CA LEU A 26 -9.60 -16.98 -7.79
C LEU A 26 -8.13 -16.67 -7.57
N PHE A 27 -7.33 -16.59 -8.63
CA PHE A 27 -5.92 -16.21 -8.55
C PHE A 27 -5.75 -14.82 -7.94
N ASN A 28 -6.47 -13.81 -8.46
CA ASN A 28 -6.43 -12.45 -7.91
C ASN A 28 -6.89 -12.41 -6.44
N LYS A 29 -7.89 -13.21 -6.07
CA LYS A 29 -8.38 -13.28 -4.70
C LYS A 29 -7.37 -13.91 -3.73
N ILE A 30 -6.64 -14.93 -4.18
CA ILE A 30 -5.58 -15.57 -3.41
C ILE A 30 -4.42 -14.59 -3.17
N GLU A 31 -4.01 -13.84 -4.21
CA GLU A 31 -2.96 -12.80 -4.07
C GLU A 31 -3.35 -11.73 -3.05
N GLU A 32 -4.61 -11.25 -3.08
CA GLU A 32 -5.12 -10.28 -2.10
C GLU A 32 -5.07 -10.82 -0.65
N ILE A 33 -5.45 -12.09 -0.45
CA ILE A 33 -5.43 -12.75 0.87
C ILE A 33 -3.99 -12.95 1.37
N ARG A 34 -3.07 -13.31 0.46
CA ARG A 34 -1.65 -13.45 0.82
C ARG A 34 -1.05 -12.13 1.26
N ALA A 35 -1.30 -11.06 0.51
CA ALA A 35 -0.83 -9.72 0.86
C ALA A 35 -1.35 -9.28 2.24
N GLN A 36 -2.63 -9.53 2.54
CA GLN A 36 -3.20 -9.25 3.86
C GLN A 36 -2.50 -10.03 4.99
N LYS A 37 -2.32 -11.36 4.82
CA LYS A 37 -1.66 -12.19 5.83
C LYS A 37 -0.21 -11.77 6.08
N ASN A 38 0.51 -11.41 5.03
CA ASN A 38 1.87 -10.92 5.16
C ASN A 38 1.91 -9.62 5.97
N ALA A 39 1.03 -8.66 5.66
CA ALA A 39 0.95 -7.41 6.41
C ALA A 39 0.59 -7.63 7.90
N GLU A 40 -0.38 -8.52 8.20
CA GLU A 40 -0.76 -8.87 9.57
C GLU A 40 0.39 -9.57 10.32
N ASN A 41 1.13 -10.48 9.66
CA ASN A 41 2.28 -11.16 10.25
C ASN A 41 3.41 -10.16 10.59
N VAL A 42 3.74 -9.28 9.66
CA VAL A 42 4.77 -8.25 9.90
C VAL A 42 4.36 -7.31 11.04
N LEU A 43 3.09 -6.88 11.08
CA LEU A 43 2.60 -6.05 12.19
C LEU A 43 2.70 -6.76 13.53
N SER A 44 2.39 -8.07 13.61
CA SER A 44 2.55 -8.83 14.86
C SER A 44 4.01 -8.93 15.30
N LEU A 45 4.93 -9.17 14.35
CA LEU A 45 6.37 -9.22 14.62
C LEU A 45 6.94 -7.86 15.07
N LEU A 46 6.44 -6.75 14.51
CA LEU A 46 6.79 -5.40 14.96
C LEU A 46 6.34 -5.19 16.40
N THR A 47 5.08 -5.49 16.72
CA THR A 47 4.52 -5.34 18.07
C THR A 47 5.20 -6.25 19.11
N GLU A 48 5.57 -7.48 18.74
CA GLU A 48 6.32 -8.39 19.62
C GLU A 48 7.75 -7.89 19.87
N ALA A 49 8.38 -7.30 18.88
CA ALA A 49 9.71 -6.75 18.99
C ALA A 49 9.75 -5.45 19.82
N GLU A 50 8.71 -4.62 19.78
CA GLU A 50 8.51 -3.47 20.67
C GLU A 50 8.46 -3.93 22.15
N ASN A 51 7.79 -5.06 22.42
CA ASN A 51 7.66 -5.60 23.78
C ASN A 51 8.93 -6.30 24.32
N GLN A 52 9.91 -6.61 23.47
CA GLN A 52 11.11 -7.37 23.85
C GLN A 52 12.41 -6.54 23.84
N ASN A 53 12.43 -5.36 23.24
CA ASN A 53 13.65 -4.56 23.08
C ASN A 53 13.68 -3.35 24.01
N GLY A 54 14.24 -3.58 25.21
CA GLY A 54 14.88 -2.55 26.00
C GLY A 54 16.36 -2.27 25.67
N ASP A 55 16.99 -2.90 24.67
CA ASP A 55 18.38 -2.59 24.27
C ASP A 55 18.71 -3.34 22.96
N GLY A 56 18.49 -2.69 21.83
CA GLY A 56 18.98 -3.12 20.52
C GLY A 56 19.64 -1.95 19.80
N GLU A 57 20.90 -2.10 19.41
CA GLU A 57 21.65 -1.09 18.67
C GLU A 57 20.92 -0.67 17.39
N GLN A 58 20.30 0.49 17.44
CA GLN A 58 19.71 1.15 16.28
C GLN A 58 20.84 1.75 15.45
N GLN A 59 20.97 1.31 14.20
CA GLN A 59 21.81 2.02 13.23
C GLN A 59 21.20 3.40 12.97
N LYS A 60 21.69 4.40 13.69
CA LYS A 60 21.38 5.81 13.42
C LYS A 60 22.03 6.21 12.10
N SER A 61 21.25 6.27 11.05
CA SER A 61 21.64 6.85 9.76
C SER A 61 21.72 8.39 9.80
N PRO A 62 22.54 9.01 8.93
CA PRO A 62 22.72 10.46 8.93
C PRO A 62 21.40 11.18 8.57
N ASN A 63 21.18 12.23 9.24
CA ASN A 63 20.19 13.34 9.32
C ASN A 63 18.96 13.41 8.39
N SER A 64 18.84 12.67 7.31
CA SER A 64 17.66 12.65 6.40
C SER A 64 17.09 11.26 6.15
N GLU A 65 17.80 10.21 6.52
CA GLU A 65 17.32 8.83 6.36
C GLU A 65 16.46 8.39 7.55
N MET A 66 15.40 7.66 7.25
CA MET A 66 14.53 7.02 8.24
C MET A 66 15.21 5.76 8.78
N THR A 67 15.07 5.51 10.08
CA THR A 67 15.50 4.25 10.72
C THR A 67 14.76 3.09 10.06
N THR A 68 15.47 1.99 9.80
CA THR A 68 14.89 0.77 9.23
C THR A 68 15.04 -0.40 10.19
N LYS A 69 14.10 -1.36 10.08
CA LYS A 69 14.14 -2.64 10.79
C LYS A 69 13.93 -3.76 9.78
N GLU A 70 14.84 -4.72 9.78
CA GLU A 70 14.72 -5.90 8.92
C GLU A 70 13.74 -6.91 9.54
N ILE A 71 12.75 -7.35 8.73
CA ILE A 71 11.78 -8.39 9.08
C ILE A 71 11.61 -9.28 7.86
N ASP A 72 11.84 -10.60 8.02
CA ASP A 72 11.73 -11.59 6.95
C ASP A 72 12.54 -11.24 5.68
N GLY A 73 13.72 -10.61 5.86
CA GLY A 73 14.62 -10.23 4.76
C GLY A 73 14.21 -8.96 4.01
N TYR A 74 13.31 -8.14 4.56
CA TYR A 74 12.90 -6.85 4.03
C TYR A 74 13.04 -5.76 5.09
N ASP A 75 13.54 -4.59 4.67
CA ASP A 75 13.64 -3.41 5.52
C ASP A 75 12.30 -2.66 5.56
N TYR A 76 11.85 -2.33 6.77
CA TYR A 76 10.65 -1.55 7.04
C TYR A 76 11.01 -0.22 7.69
N ILE A 77 10.28 0.85 7.37
CA ILE A 77 10.46 2.20 7.91
C ILE A 77 9.42 2.59 8.96
N GLY A 78 8.41 1.76 9.17
CA GLY A 78 7.31 2.03 10.08
C GLY A 78 6.02 1.38 9.65
N TYR A 79 4.92 1.88 10.18
CA TYR A 79 3.58 1.46 9.77
C TYR A 79 2.64 2.65 9.64
N LEU A 80 1.69 2.52 8.70
CA LEU A 80 0.67 3.51 8.40
C LEU A 80 -0.65 3.07 9.03
N PHE A 81 -1.35 3.97 9.74
CA PHE A 81 -2.70 3.75 10.22
C PHE A 81 -3.65 4.78 9.62
N ILE A 82 -4.74 4.30 9.02
CA ILE A 82 -5.82 5.11 8.41
C ILE A 82 -7.11 4.78 9.16
N PRO A 83 -7.49 5.56 10.21
CA PRO A 83 -8.66 5.28 11.05
C PRO A 83 -9.96 5.17 10.26
N ALA A 84 -10.21 6.05 9.29
CA ALA A 84 -11.43 6.08 8.47
C ALA A 84 -11.71 4.76 7.72
N GLU A 85 -10.67 4.01 7.35
CA GLU A 85 -10.78 2.70 6.68
C GLU A 85 -10.46 1.52 7.61
N ASN A 86 -10.15 1.79 8.91
CA ASN A 86 -9.65 0.81 9.88
C ASN A 86 -8.51 -0.05 9.28
N LEU A 87 -7.52 0.64 8.73
CA LEU A 87 -6.44 0.05 7.95
C LEU A 87 -5.09 0.37 8.61
N LYS A 88 -4.40 -0.66 9.11
CA LYS A 88 -3.02 -0.58 9.62
C LYS A 88 -2.12 -1.42 8.72
N LEU A 89 -1.03 -0.84 8.21
CA LEU A 89 -0.16 -1.47 7.22
C LEU A 89 1.31 -1.16 7.52
N PRO A 90 2.20 -2.16 7.57
CA PRO A 90 3.63 -1.91 7.61
C PRO A 90 4.09 -1.29 6.29
N VAL A 91 5.17 -0.49 6.31
CA VAL A 91 5.69 0.20 5.13
C VAL A 91 7.15 -0.19 4.92
N MET A 92 7.45 -0.79 3.76
CA MET A 92 8.80 -1.15 3.35
C MET A 92 9.63 0.07 2.99
N ALA A 93 10.94 0.02 3.25
CA ALA A 93 11.88 1.10 2.99
C ALA A 93 12.07 1.41 1.50
N GLU A 94 11.96 0.39 0.65
CA GLU A 94 12.16 0.49 -0.78
C GLU A 94 11.00 -0.15 -1.53
N TRP A 95 10.73 0.32 -2.74
CA TRP A 95 9.68 -0.23 -3.57
C TRP A 95 10.23 -0.99 -4.79
N ASP A 96 9.57 -2.08 -5.11
CA ASP A 96 9.57 -2.76 -6.40
C ASP A 96 8.25 -3.52 -6.58
N TYR A 97 8.04 -4.07 -7.76
CA TYR A 97 6.78 -4.78 -8.05
C TYR A 97 6.58 -6.06 -7.20
N THR A 98 7.64 -6.66 -6.68
CA THR A 98 7.58 -7.84 -5.81
C THR A 98 7.19 -7.42 -4.39
N ARG A 99 7.85 -6.40 -3.86
CA ARG A 99 7.58 -5.82 -2.54
C ARG A 99 6.17 -5.26 -2.44
N LEU A 100 5.69 -4.56 -3.48
CA LEU A 100 4.31 -4.04 -3.52
C LEU A 100 3.22 -5.11 -3.39
N LYS A 101 3.51 -6.36 -3.75
CA LYS A 101 2.58 -7.49 -3.53
C LYS A 101 2.48 -7.90 -2.07
N ILE A 102 3.48 -7.55 -1.27
CA ILE A 102 3.60 -7.92 0.13
C ILE A 102 3.04 -6.80 1.01
N SER A 103 3.49 -5.57 0.79
CA SER A 103 3.22 -4.41 1.65
C SER A 103 3.26 -3.10 0.87
N PRO A 104 2.68 -2.00 1.38
CA PRO A 104 3.03 -0.65 0.97
C PRO A 104 4.53 -0.40 1.06
N CYS A 105 5.05 0.44 0.18
CA CYS A 105 6.46 0.76 0.11
C CYS A 105 6.67 2.27 0.04
N ARG A 106 7.76 2.75 0.62
CA ARG A 106 8.26 4.09 0.38
C ARG A 106 8.63 4.22 -1.10
N PHE A 107 8.02 5.17 -1.78
CA PHE A 107 8.36 5.52 -3.15
C PHE A 107 9.53 6.51 -3.16
N SER A 108 9.48 7.53 -2.30
CA SER A 108 10.53 8.52 -2.09
C SER A 108 10.24 9.36 -0.85
N GLY A 109 11.18 10.25 -0.48
CA GLY A 109 11.01 11.21 0.60
C GLY A 109 11.12 10.60 2.00
N SER A 110 10.87 11.42 3.01
CA SER A 110 11.01 11.09 4.43
C SER A 110 10.04 11.92 5.28
N VAL A 111 9.64 11.38 6.44
CA VAL A 111 8.92 12.16 7.46
C VAL A 111 9.73 13.34 7.98
N LYS A 112 11.08 13.25 7.91
CA LYS A 112 12.00 14.29 8.39
C LYS A 112 12.15 15.46 7.41
N THR A 113 11.79 15.25 6.14
CA THR A 113 11.86 16.27 5.08
C THR A 113 10.49 16.75 4.61
N ASP A 114 9.41 16.24 5.26
CA ASP A 114 8.01 16.56 4.94
C ASP A 114 7.63 16.36 3.45
N ASP A 115 8.13 15.25 2.88
CA ASP A 115 7.90 14.88 1.48
C ASP A 115 7.72 13.38 1.28
N LEU A 116 7.28 12.64 2.34
CA LEU A 116 7.14 11.19 2.29
C LEU A 116 6.08 10.77 1.27
N ILE A 117 6.45 9.89 0.35
CA ILE A 117 5.57 9.32 -0.65
C ILE A 117 5.52 7.81 -0.48
N ILE A 118 4.32 7.26 -0.26
CA ILE A 118 4.08 5.83 -0.09
C ILE A 118 3.19 5.32 -1.22
N CYS A 119 3.61 4.24 -1.84
CA CYS A 119 2.84 3.53 -2.86
C CYS A 119 2.39 2.16 -2.38
N ALA A 120 1.25 1.69 -2.88
CA ALA A 120 0.77 0.33 -2.63
C ALA A 120 -0.10 -0.16 -3.79
N HIS A 121 -0.34 -1.48 -3.83
CA HIS A 121 -1.34 -2.05 -4.72
C HIS A 121 -2.76 -1.63 -4.34
N ASN A 122 -3.67 -1.68 -5.33
CA ASN A 122 -5.10 -1.41 -5.15
C ASN A 122 -5.88 -2.61 -4.56
N TYR A 123 -5.23 -3.44 -3.77
CA TYR A 123 -5.91 -4.48 -2.98
C TYR A 123 -6.80 -3.82 -1.91
N LYS A 124 -7.95 -4.43 -1.59
CA LYS A 124 -8.88 -3.89 -0.59
C LYS A 124 -8.25 -3.70 0.78
N LYS A 125 -7.25 -4.53 1.11
CA LYS A 125 -6.49 -4.52 2.36
C LYS A 125 -5.16 -3.75 2.26
N HIS A 126 -4.90 -3.13 1.12
CA HIS A 126 -3.86 -2.14 0.91
C HIS A 126 -4.53 -0.79 0.57
N PHE A 127 -4.10 -0.12 -0.51
CA PHE A 127 -4.63 1.21 -0.88
C PHE A 127 -5.86 1.17 -1.80
N GLY A 128 -6.50 0.01 -1.99
CA GLY A 128 -7.67 -0.10 -2.86
C GLY A 128 -8.89 0.72 -2.42
N ARG A 129 -8.87 1.27 -1.20
CA ARG A 129 -9.97 2.09 -0.65
C ARG A 129 -9.60 3.53 -0.35
N ILE A 130 -8.34 3.96 -0.55
CA ILE A 130 -7.93 5.33 -0.23
C ILE A 130 -8.70 6.40 -1.02
N TYR A 131 -9.36 6.02 -2.13
CA TYR A 131 -10.24 6.90 -2.89
C TYR A 131 -11.51 7.33 -2.12
N ARG A 132 -11.79 6.74 -0.97
CA ARG A 132 -12.94 7.05 -0.10
C ARG A 132 -12.61 8.09 0.95
N LEU A 133 -11.32 8.35 1.16
CA LEU A 133 -10.89 9.36 2.10
C LEU A 133 -11.42 10.73 1.68
N SER A 134 -11.68 11.55 2.66
CA SER A 134 -12.20 12.91 2.51
C SER A 134 -11.23 13.91 3.15
N GLU A 135 -11.31 15.16 2.75
CA GLU A 135 -10.60 16.24 3.40
C GLU A 135 -10.86 16.23 4.92
N GLY A 136 -9.79 16.37 5.69
CA GLY A 136 -9.80 16.31 7.15
C GLY A 136 -9.66 14.90 7.75
N ASP A 137 -9.71 13.82 6.96
CA ASP A 137 -9.45 12.47 7.48
C ASP A 137 -8.01 12.37 7.98
N GLN A 138 -7.85 11.76 9.16
CA GLN A 138 -6.55 11.58 9.80
C GLN A 138 -5.82 10.37 9.24
N ILE A 139 -4.50 10.50 9.08
CA ILE A 139 -3.57 9.43 8.78
C ILE A 139 -2.41 9.53 9.76
N ILE A 140 -2.02 8.41 10.36
CA ILE A 140 -0.91 8.34 11.31
C ILE A 140 0.16 7.43 10.71
N PHE A 141 1.38 7.91 10.66
CA PHE A 141 2.55 7.10 10.34
C PHE A 141 3.43 7.01 11.59
N THR A 142 3.67 5.79 12.08
CA THR A 142 4.60 5.54 13.18
C THR A 142 5.90 5.02 12.58
N ASP A 143 7.02 5.71 12.85
CA ASP A 143 8.34 5.30 12.36
C ASP A 143 8.96 4.18 13.23
N MET A 144 10.15 3.70 12.86
CA MET A 144 10.85 2.66 13.61
C MET A 144 11.54 3.16 14.89
N ASP A 145 11.48 4.46 15.15
CA ASP A 145 11.91 5.09 16.41
C ASP A 145 10.70 5.38 17.34
N ASP A 146 9.51 4.77 17.04
CA ASP A 146 8.23 4.92 17.76
C ASP A 146 7.68 6.36 17.81
N ASN A 147 8.06 7.21 16.84
CA ASN A 147 7.48 8.52 16.72
C ASN A 147 6.23 8.48 15.84
N ASP A 148 5.14 9.06 16.34
CA ASP A 148 3.90 9.23 15.58
C ASP A 148 3.92 10.54 14.79
N TRP A 149 3.68 10.42 13.50
CA TRP A 149 3.58 11.52 12.54
C TRP A 149 2.14 11.62 12.06
N THR A 150 1.43 12.63 12.55
CA THR A 150 0.02 12.82 12.21
C THR A 150 -0.13 13.69 10.98
N TYR A 151 -0.98 13.25 10.05
CA TYR A 151 -1.30 13.95 8.82
C TYR A 151 -2.81 14.06 8.64
N TYR A 152 -3.26 15.08 7.90
CA TYR A 152 -4.63 15.29 7.53
C TYR A 152 -4.77 15.35 6.02
N VAL A 153 -5.75 14.66 5.48
CA VAL A 153 -6.05 14.65 4.04
C VAL A 153 -6.49 16.05 3.61
N GLU A 154 -5.82 16.61 2.61
CA GLU A 154 -6.22 17.86 1.96
C GLU A 154 -7.00 17.59 0.69
N THR A 155 -6.55 16.62 -0.12
CA THR A 155 -7.23 16.30 -1.38
C THR A 155 -7.05 14.85 -1.77
N VAL A 156 -8.07 14.34 -2.46
CA VAL A 156 -8.05 13.02 -3.11
C VAL A 156 -8.35 13.20 -4.59
N GLU A 157 -7.39 12.89 -5.42
CA GLU A 157 -7.49 13.14 -6.86
C GLU A 157 -7.17 11.90 -7.71
N LYS A 158 -7.58 11.94 -8.96
CA LYS A 158 -7.20 10.95 -9.97
C LYS A 158 -6.33 11.61 -11.02
N ILE A 159 -5.14 11.05 -11.23
CA ILE A 159 -4.18 11.53 -12.23
C ILE A 159 -3.94 10.48 -13.30
N SER A 160 -3.39 10.91 -14.45
CA SER A 160 -2.94 10.01 -15.51
C SER A 160 -1.79 9.11 -15.00
N PRO A 161 -1.69 7.84 -15.43
CA PRO A 161 -0.59 6.97 -15.06
C PRO A 161 0.78 7.46 -15.57
N TYR A 162 0.78 8.38 -16.51
CA TYR A 162 1.99 8.98 -17.11
C TYR A 162 2.44 10.26 -16.39
N ASP A 163 1.60 10.84 -15.53
CA ASP A 163 1.87 12.08 -14.80
C ASP A 163 2.64 11.79 -13.48
N ILE A 164 3.78 11.09 -13.59
CA ILE A 164 4.59 10.72 -12.42
C ILE A 164 5.13 11.96 -11.71
N ASP A 165 5.46 13.01 -12.47
CA ASP A 165 5.94 14.28 -11.91
C ASP A 165 4.91 14.94 -10.99
N LYS A 166 3.62 14.67 -11.19
CA LYS A 166 2.56 15.13 -10.30
C LYS A 166 2.45 14.34 -8.98
N ILE A 167 3.13 13.19 -8.89
CA ILE A 167 3.18 12.42 -7.63
C ILE A 167 4.20 13.05 -6.69
N SER A 168 5.33 13.55 -7.21
CA SER A 168 6.32 14.29 -6.44
C SER A 168 5.66 15.55 -5.86
N SER A 169 5.74 15.75 -4.53
CA SER A 169 4.79 16.60 -3.87
C SER A 169 5.43 17.71 -3.06
N GLN A 170 4.67 18.80 -2.96
CA GLN A 170 4.82 19.86 -1.98
C GLN A 170 4.06 19.53 -0.67
N TYR A 171 3.65 18.26 -0.49
CA TYR A 171 2.85 17.79 0.63
C TYR A 171 3.68 16.91 1.55
N ALA A 172 3.45 17.04 2.84
CA ALA A 172 4.20 16.31 3.87
C ALA A 172 4.04 14.78 3.76
N LEU A 173 2.86 14.32 3.32
CA LEU A 173 2.61 12.91 2.99
C LEU A 173 1.79 12.80 1.70
N THR A 174 2.22 11.91 0.81
CA THR A 174 1.44 11.52 -0.36
C THR A 174 1.26 10.01 -0.41
N LEU A 175 0.01 9.54 -0.50
CA LEU A 175 -0.29 8.14 -0.74
C LEU A 175 -0.79 7.96 -2.17
N PHE A 176 -0.34 6.92 -2.88
CA PHE A 176 -0.90 6.64 -4.19
C PHE A 176 -1.03 5.15 -4.50
N THR A 177 -1.99 4.85 -5.38
CA THR A 177 -2.23 3.50 -5.91
C THR A 177 -2.72 3.55 -7.35
N CYS A 178 -2.61 2.44 -8.07
CA CYS A 178 -3.24 2.30 -9.38
C CYS A 178 -4.76 2.12 -9.22
N THR A 179 -5.53 2.62 -10.20
CA THR A 179 -6.93 2.22 -10.34
C THR A 179 -7.03 0.83 -10.99
N TYR A 180 -8.24 0.26 -11.01
CA TYR A 180 -8.48 -1.00 -11.70
C TYR A 180 -7.98 -0.94 -13.15
N ALA A 181 -7.26 -1.98 -13.58
CA ALA A 181 -6.60 -2.07 -14.88
C ALA A 181 -5.52 -0.99 -15.16
N GLY A 182 -5.04 -0.27 -14.13
CA GLY A 182 -3.93 0.68 -14.25
C GLY A 182 -4.21 1.93 -15.09
N LYS A 183 -5.49 2.24 -15.39
CA LYS A 183 -5.89 3.34 -16.28
C LYS A 183 -5.61 4.74 -15.70
N SER A 184 -5.53 4.86 -14.40
CA SER A 184 -5.20 6.09 -13.67
C SER A 184 -4.59 5.73 -12.31
N ARG A 185 -4.16 6.75 -11.58
CA ARG A 185 -3.73 6.62 -10.18
C ARG A 185 -4.65 7.43 -9.29
N VAL A 186 -4.98 6.87 -8.13
CA VAL A 186 -5.57 7.63 -7.02
C VAL A 186 -4.42 8.17 -6.21
N VAL A 187 -4.43 9.45 -5.92
CA VAL A 187 -3.44 10.15 -5.11
C VAL A 187 -4.17 10.85 -3.97
N VAL A 188 -3.69 10.64 -2.75
CA VAL A 188 -4.15 11.32 -1.54
C VAL A 188 -3.01 12.19 -1.07
N ARG A 189 -3.27 13.49 -0.89
CA ARG A 189 -2.29 14.47 -0.45
C ARG A 189 -2.65 14.96 0.93
N CYS A 190 -1.65 15.02 1.79
CA CYS A 190 -1.87 15.33 3.20
C CYS A 190 -0.87 16.38 3.68
N SER A 191 -1.38 17.33 4.46
CA SER A 191 -0.56 18.22 5.28
C SER A 191 -0.19 17.54 6.60
N ARG A 192 0.87 18.01 7.19
CA ARG A 192 1.25 17.62 8.56
C ARG A 192 0.32 18.26 9.56
N GLY A 193 -0.11 17.50 10.57
CA GLY A 193 -0.78 18.04 11.74
C GLY A 193 0.19 18.90 12.54
N GLU A 194 -0.28 20.02 13.06
CA GLU A 194 0.48 20.78 14.05
C GLU A 194 0.59 19.93 15.32
N ASP A 195 1.79 19.80 15.87
CA ASP A 195 2.01 19.20 17.18
C ASP A 195 1.27 20.07 18.22
N MET A 196 0.21 19.50 18.85
CA MET A 196 -0.50 20.16 19.95
C MET A 196 0.27 20.02 21.25
#